data_b65b056012886a47c09195b22d56b8b9
#
_entry.id   b65b056012886a47c09195b22d56b8b9
#
_cell.length_a   1.000
_cell.length_b   1.000
_cell.length_c   1.000
_cell.angle_alpha   90.00
_cell.angle_beta   90.00
_cell.angle_gamma   90.00
#
_symmetry.space_group_name_H-M   'P 1'
#
loop_
_entity.id
_entity.type
_entity.pdbx_description
1 polymer ?
#
loop_
_entity_poly.entity_id
_entity_poly.type
_entity_poly.pdbx_seq_one_letter_code
_entity_poly.pdbx_strand_id
1 'polypeptide(L)'
;MSTVSLTLDEIFDLAKKTLLANGCDDETASILSDLIRNAERDGSLSHGLFRLPAYVSGLKSGKINGKGKPEIKKISASVIKVQGNNCLAPVVLNKGLPELAKAAKENGVAVLAINNSHHMAAMWPETEKLAEDGLVAFACTSYKPAVAPAGATKPLFGTNPISFAWPRPGKTPVVYDMATASMAMGEVPVSYTHLTLPTKA
;
A
#
# COMPACT_ATOMS: atom_id res chain seq x y z
N MET A 1 -24.73 -13.12 -9.44
CA MET A 1 -23.74 -12.30 -10.13
C MET A 1 -22.85 -13.22 -10.95
N SER A 2 -22.60 -12.90 -12.22
CA SER A 2 -21.65 -13.67 -13.03
C SER A 2 -20.23 -13.33 -12.55
N THR A 3 -19.46 -14.32 -12.16
CA THR A 3 -18.03 -14.20 -11.86
C THR A 3 -17.22 -14.29 -13.15
N VAL A 4 -16.19 -13.47 -13.28
CA VAL A 4 -15.23 -13.53 -14.38
C VAL A 4 -13.90 -13.92 -13.78
N SER A 5 -13.26 -14.95 -14.33
CA SER A 5 -11.90 -15.33 -13.97
C SER A 5 -10.91 -14.59 -14.87
N LEU A 6 -9.90 -13.98 -14.25
CA LEU A 6 -8.80 -13.29 -14.94
C LEU A 6 -7.48 -13.93 -14.51
N THR A 7 -6.54 -14.02 -15.43
CA THR A 7 -5.14 -14.31 -15.10
C THR A 7 -4.47 -13.10 -14.43
N LEU A 8 -3.35 -13.31 -13.75
CA LEU A 8 -2.60 -12.24 -13.12
C LEU A 8 -2.09 -11.20 -14.14
N ASP A 9 -1.77 -11.63 -15.36
CA ASP A 9 -1.35 -10.73 -16.42
C ASP A 9 -2.52 -9.91 -16.97
N GLU A 10 -3.71 -10.50 -17.11
CA GLU A 10 -4.93 -9.76 -17.49
C GLU A 10 -5.31 -8.72 -16.42
N ILE A 11 -5.12 -9.05 -15.13
CA ILE A 11 -5.31 -8.10 -14.01
C ILE A 11 -4.33 -6.94 -14.12
N PHE A 12 -3.05 -7.22 -14.35
CA PHE A 12 -2.04 -6.17 -14.55
C PHE A 12 -2.39 -5.26 -15.73
N ASP A 13 -2.72 -5.84 -16.88
CA ASP A 13 -3.04 -5.09 -18.10
C ASP A 13 -4.29 -4.24 -17.93
N LEU A 14 -5.34 -4.78 -17.30
CA LEU A 14 -6.57 -4.06 -16.98
C LEU A 14 -6.29 -2.86 -16.09
N ALA A 15 -5.54 -3.06 -15.01
CA ALA A 15 -5.17 -2.01 -14.08
C ALA A 15 -4.32 -0.94 -14.77
N LYS A 16 -3.29 -1.34 -15.53
CA LYS A 16 -2.38 -0.42 -16.24
C LYS A 16 -3.12 0.43 -17.27
N LYS A 17 -3.93 -0.18 -18.13
CA LYS A 17 -4.76 0.53 -19.12
C LYS A 17 -5.69 1.53 -18.44
N THR A 18 -6.32 1.13 -17.34
CA THR A 18 -7.23 2.00 -16.59
C THR A 18 -6.51 3.20 -15.98
N LEU A 19 -5.33 2.99 -15.37
CA LEU A 19 -4.54 4.05 -14.74
C LEU A 19 -3.99 5.04 -15.76
N LEU A 20 -3.46 4.54 -16.90
CA LEU A 20 -3.00 5.39 -18.01
C LEU A 20 -4.14 6.25 -18.56
N ALA A 21 -5.31 5.67 -18.80
CA ALA A 21 -6.49 6.38 -19.30
C ALA A 21 -7.02 7.46 -18.32
N ASN A 22 -6.63 7.40 -17.04
CA ASN A 22 -7.05 8.33 -16.00
C ASN A 22 -5.93 9.24 -15.48
N GLY A 23 -4.83 9.38 -16.25
CA GLY A 23 -3.84 10.44 -16.04
C GLY A 23 -2.56 10.03 -15.34
N CYS A 24 -2.31 8.73 -15.11
CA CYS A 24 -0.99 8.26 -14.70
C CYS A 24 0.00 8.31 -15.87
N ASP A 25 1.29 8.51 -15.55
CA ASP A 25 2.37 8.15 -16.46
C ASP A 25 2.62 6.63 -16.44
N ASP A 26 3.43 6.12 -17.37
CA ASP A 26 3.68 4.69 -17.52
C ASP A 26 4.38 4.08 -16.29
N GLU A 27 5.33 4.80 -15.69
CA GLU A 27 6.03 4.36 -14.47
C GLU A 27 5.04 4.17 -13.31
N THR A 28 4.23 5.18 -13.03
CA THR A 28 3.21 5.15 -11.98
C THR A 28 2.18 4.04 -12.23
N ALA A 29 1.68 3.94 -13.47
CA ALA A 29 0.70 2.93 -13.84
C ALA A 29 1.26 1.50 -13.66
N SER A 30 2.52 1.27 -14.05
CA SER A 30 3.17 -0.04 -13.90
C SER A 30 3.34 -0.42 -12.44
N ILE A 31 3.87 0.48 -11.60
CA ILE A 31 4.07 0.22 -10.17
C ILE A 31 2.75 -0.14 -9.47
N LEU A 32 1.69 0.61 -9.74
CA LEU A 32 0.38 0.37 -9.14
C LEU A 32 -0.27 -0.92 -9.64
N SER A 33 -0.08 -1.24 -10.90
CA SER A 33 -0.63 -2.48 -11.49
C SER A 33 0.07 -3.72 -10.95
N ASP A 34 1.39 -3.67 -10.74
CA ASP A 34 2.14 -4.72 -10.05
C ASP A 34 1.64 -4.94 -8.63
N LEU A 35 1.39 -3.86 -7.89
CA LEU A 35 0.85 -3.93 -6.55
C LEU A 35 -0.54 -4.59 -6.52
N ILE A 36 -1.44 -4.18 -7.42
CA ILE A 36 -2.78 -4.75 -7.55
C ILE A 36 -2.69 -6.24 -7.89
N ARG A 37 -1.87 -6.60 -8.88
CA ARG A 37 -1.63 -7.99 -9.28
C ARG A 37 -1.14 -8.85 -8.11
N ASN A 38 -0.16 -8.35 -7.34
CA ASN A 38 0.38 -9.05 -6.20
C ASN A 38 -0.66 -9.22 -5.07
N ALA A 39 -1.48 -8.20 -4.82
CA ALA A 39 -2.57 -8.28 -3.85
C ALA A 39 -3.63 -9.34 -4.24
N GLU A 40 -3.97 -9.45 -5.52
CA GLU A 40 -4.88 -10.50 -6.02
C GLU A 40 -4.24 -11.89 -5.92
N ARG A 41 -2.95 -12.02 -6.29
CA ARG A 41 -2.19 -13.28 -6.14
C ARG A 41 -2.22 -13.78 -4.70
N ASP A 42 -2.04 -12.88 -3.74
CA ASP A 42 -1.91 -13.20 -2.33
C ASP A 42 -3.28 -13.25 -1.60
N GLY A 43 -4.39 -13.11 -2.35
CA GLY A 43 -5.75 -13.20 -1.81
C GLY A 43 -6.19 -11.97 -1.01
N SER A 44 -5.43 -10.87 -1.05
CA SER A 44 -5.77 -9.62 -0.38
C SER A 44 -6.71 -8.75 -1.23
N LEU A 45 -7.91 -9.25 -1.49
CA LEU A 45 -8.88 -8.67 -2.41
C LEU A 45 -9.22 -7.20 -2.09
N SER A 46 -9.20 -6.82 -0.80
CA SER A 46 -9.42 -5.44 -0.36
C SER A 46 -8.32 -4.47 -0.82
N HIS A 47 -7.19 -4.96 -1.31
CA HIS A 47 -6.02 -4.20 -1.78
C HIS A 47 -5.68 -4.47 -3.26
N GLY A 48 -6.44 -5.35 -3.93
CA GLY A 48 -6.35 -5.68 -5.34
C GLY A 48 -7.18 -4.75 -6.25
N LEU A 49 -7.84 -5.31 -7.24
CA LEU A 49 -8.71 -4.59 -8.20
C LEU A 49 -9.79 -3.74 -7.51
N PHE A 50 -10.22 -4.14 -6.33
CA PHE A 50 -11.15 -3.37 -5.50
C PHE A 50 -10.69 -1.92 -5.25
N ARG A 51 -9.38 -1.66 -5.25
CA ARG A 51 -8.81 -0.31 -5.06
C ARG A 51 -8.84 0.57 -6.30
N LEU A 52 -8.91 -0.03 -7.48
CA LEU A 52 -8.80 0.70 -8.74
C LEU A 52 -9.81 1.84 -8.89
N PRO A 53 -11.10 1.69 -8.55
CA PRO A 53 -12.06 2.80 -8.58
C PRO A 53 -11.67 3.97 -7.67
N ALA A 54 -11.09 3.69 -6.49
CA ALA A 54 -10.64 4.73 -5.56
C ALA A 54 -9.43 5.49 -6.11
N TYR A 55 -8.48 4.80 -6.74
CA TYR A 55 -7.35 5.43 -7.42
C TYR A 55 -7.84 6.36 -8.55
N VAL A 56 -8.73 5.86 -9.41
CA VAL A 56 -9.33 6.65 -10.51
C VAL A 56 -10.07 7.88 -9.97
N SER A 57 -10.85 7.74 -8.91
CA SER A 57 -11.53 8.87 -8.27
C SER A 57 -10.57 9.92 -7.73
N GLY A 58 -9.49 9.48 -7.08
CA GLY A 58 -8.43 10.35 -6.58
C GLY A 58 -7.69 11.10 -7.69
N LEU A 59 -7.38 10.43 -8.79
CA LEU A 59 -6.77 11.03 -9.98
C LEU A 59 -7.69 12.07 -10.62
N LYS A 60 -8.95 11.73 -10.88
CA LYS A 60 -9.94 12.64 -11.49
C LYS A 60 -10.24 13.87 -10.63
N SER A 61 -10.21 13.74 -9.32
CA SER A 61 -10.42 14.87 -8.40
C SER A 61 -9.18 15.75 -8.21
N GLY A 62 -8.04 15.39 -8.78
CA GLY A 62 -6.77 16.10 -8.61
C GLY A 62 -6.12 15.92 -7.22
N LYS A 63 -6.71 15.09 -6.34
CA LYS A 63 -6.11 14.76 -5.03
C LYS A 63 -4.85 13.91 -5.16
N ILE A 64 -4.83 13.02 -6.14
CA ILE A 64 -3.68 12.16 -6.43
C ILE A 64 -2.99 12.69 -7.68
N ASN A 65 -1.68 12.85 -7.59
CA ASN A 65 -0.84 13.20 -8.72
C ASN A 65 -0.33 11.93 -9.40
N GLY A 66 -0.90 11.59 -10.55
CA GLY A 66 -0.54 10.39 -11.31
C GLY A 66 0.77 10.51 -12.12
N LYS A 67 1.39 11.71 -12.15
CA LYS A 67 2.64 12.02 -12.88
C LYS A 67 3.66 12.69 -11.96
N GLY A 68 3.38 12.74 -10.66
CA GLY A 68 4.22 13.37 -9.68
C GLY A 68 5.57 12.68 -9.57
N LYS A 69 6.60 13.45 -9.25
CA LYS A 69 7.93 12.92 -8.99
C LYS A 69 8.27 13.12 -7.53
N PRO A 70 8.40 12.03 -6.75
CA PRO A 70 8.85 12.11 -5.36
C PRO A 70 10.26 12.69 -5.26
N GLU A 71 10.50 13.50 -4.23
CA GLU A 71 11.79 14.15 -3.98
C GLU A 71 12.42 13.57 -2.72
N ILE A 72 13.65 13.07 -2.86
CA ILE A 72 14.42 12.45 -1.77
C ILE A 72 15.35 13.49 -1.16
N LYS A 73 15.35 13.58 0.17
CA LYS A 73 16.27 14.41 0.94
C LYS A 73 16.92 13.59 2.06
N LYS A 74 18.25 13.46 2.03
CA LYS A 74 19.01 12.90 3.16
C LYS A 74 19.07 13.95 4.26
N ILE A 75 18.53 13.63 5.42
CA ILE A 75 18.54 14.51 6.61
C ILE A 75 19.78 14.22 7.45
N SER A 76 20.16 12.96 7.56
CA SER A 76 21.39 12.49 8.19
C SER A 76 21.85 11.20 7.53
N ALA A 77 22.92 10.57 8.03
CA ALA A 77 23.41 9.28 7.52
C ALA A 77 22.32 8.17 7.54
N SER A 78 21.48 8.16 8.59
CA SER A 78 20.46 7.14 8.82
C SER A 78 19.03 7.64 8.65
N VAL A 79 18.80 8.92 8.29
CA VAL A 79 17.44 9.48 8.15
C VAL A 79 17.24 10.05 6.77
N ILE A 80 16.31 9.46 6.06
CA ILE A 80 15.90 9.86 4.70
C ILE A 80 14.46 10.37 4.77
N LYS A 81 14.21 11.51 4.16
CA LYS A 81 12.88 12.05 3.97
C LYS A 81 12.49 12.02 2.50
N VAL A 82 11.26 11.63 2.21
CA VAL A 82 10.71 11.72 0.85
C VAL A 82 9.46 12.58 0.85
N GLN A 83 9.51 13.61 0.03
CA GLN A 83 8.33 14.42 -0.31
C GLN A 83 7.58 13.71 -1.43
N GLY A 84 6.36 13.26 -1.14
CA GLY A 84 5.58 12.43 -2.06
C GLY A 84 4.86 13.21 -3.16
N ASN A 85 4.76 14.54 -3.08
CA ASN A 85 4.14 15.41 -4.09
C ASN A 85 2.73 14.94 -4.51
N ASN A 86 1.94 14.46 -3.52
CA ASN A 86 0.61 13.88 -3.68
C ASN A 86 0.55 12.60 -4.55
N CYS A 87 1.67 11.91 -4.76
CA CYS A 87 1.70 10.59 -5.37
C CYS A 87 1.08 9.53 -4.45
N LEU A 88 0.72 8.39 -5.01
CA LEU A 88 0.43 7.20 -4.23
C LEU A 88 1.71 6.66 -3.57
N ALA A 89 1.61 6.20 -2.34
CA ALA A 89 2.76 5.75 -1.54
C ALA A 89 3.63 4.67 -2.22
N PRO A 90 3.09 3.70 -2.98
CA PRO A 90 3.92 2.74 -3.70
C PRO A 90 4.93 3.39 -4.66
N VAL A 91 4.55 4.50 -5.31
CA VAL A 91 5.45 5.25 -6.20
C VAL A 91 6.55 5.94 -5.38
N VAL A 92 6.20 6.49 -4.23
CA VAL A 92 7.14 7.13 -3.30
C VAL A 92 8.12 6.11 -2.71
N LEU A 93 7.61 4.95 -2.30
CA LEU A 93 8.37 3.83 -1.76
C LEU A 93 9.32 3.23 -2.81
N ASN A 94 8.88 3.09 -4.06
CA ASN A 94 9.75 2.62 -5.14
C ASN A 94 11.03 3.47 -5.31
N LYS A 95 10.94 4.77 -5.02
CA LYS A 95 12.10 5.67 -5.01
C LYS A 95 12.88 5.65 -3.70
N GLY A 96 12.18 5.55 -2.55
CA GLY A 96 12.79 5.69 -1.23
C GLY A 96 13.43 4.42 -0.68
N LEU A 97 12.88 3.23 -0.98
CA LEU A 97 13.37 1.97 -0.43
C LEU A 97 14.82 1.62 -0.80
N PRO A 98 15.31 1.85 -2.04
CA PRO A 98 16.72 1.63 -2.35
C PRO A 98 17.66 2.48 -1.49
N GLU A 99 17.33 3.74 -1.26
CA GLU A 99 18.13 4.63 -0.40
C GLU A 99 18.06 4.23 1.07
N LEU A 100 16.88 3.80 1.54
CA LEU A 100 16.71 3.25 2.88
C LEU A 100 17.55 1.99 3.09
N ALA A 101 17.48 1.03 2.17
CA ALA A 101 18.26 -0.21 2.25
C ALA A 101 19.75 0.06 2.27
N LYS A 102 20.23 0.96 1.40
CA LYS A 102 21.62 1.40 1.38
C LYS A 102 22.05 2.00 2.73
N ALA A 103 21.29 2.97 3.23
CA ALA A 103 21.61 3.64 4.49
C ALA A 103 21.58 2.66 5.69
N ALA A 104 20.64 1.72 5.72
CA ALA A 104 20.56 0.71 6.76
C ALA A 104 21.78 -0.24 6.75
N LYS A 105 22.24 -0.67 5.58
CA LYS A 105 23.44 -1.50 5.42
C LYS A 105 24.72 -0.76 5.83
N GLU A 106 24.81 0.54 5.56
CA GLU A 106 25.97 1.36 5.90
C GLU A 106 26.03 1.75 7.38
N ASN A 107 24.89 1.96 8.03
CA ASN A 107 24.81 2.54 9.38
C ASN A 107 24.19 1.59 10.44
N GLY A 108 23.81 0.37 10.07
CA GLY A 108 23.18 -0.61 10.95
C GLY A 108 21.67 -0.40 11.15
N VAL A 109 21.18 0.84 11.06
CA VAL A 109 19.77 1.21 11.14
C VAL A 109 19.52 2.46 10.31
N ALA A 110 18.36 2.52 9.66
CA ALA A 110 17.92 3.73 8.96
C ALA A 110 16.39 3.90 9.00
N VAL A 111 15.94 5.12 8.78
CA VAL A 111 14.53 5.50 8.77
C VAL A 111 14.20 6.23 7.46
N LEU A 112 13.07 5.84 6.85
CA LEU A 112 12.46 6.53 5.72
C LEU A 112 11.18 7.22 6.19
N ALA A 113 11.18 8.54 6.24
CA ALA A 113 10.01 9.36 6.56
C ALA A 113 9.36 9.87 5.27
N ILE A 114 8.11 9.48 5.03
CA ILE A 114 7.34 9.88 3.85
C ILE A 114 6.26 10.87 4.27
N ASN A 115 6.12 11.95 3.52
CA ASN A 115 5.05 12.93 3.71
C ASN A 115 4.43 13.34 2.37
N ASN A 116 3.21 13.90 2.41
CA ASN A 116 2.43 14.29 1.24
C ASN A 116 2.29 13.18 0.20
N SER A 117 1.90 11.99 0.66
CA SER A 117 1.57 10.83 -0.16
C SER A 117 0.24 10.22 0.30
N HIS A 118 -0.38 9.43 -0.59
CA HIS A 118 -1.61 8.72 -0.30
C HIS A 118 -1.32 7.22 -0.18
N HIS A 119 -1.47 6.66 1.02
CA HIS A 119 -1.32 5.23 1.24
C HIS A 119 -2.70 4.55 1.25
N MET A 120 -3.02 3.84 0.19
CA MET A 120 -4.27 3.09 0.00
C MET A 120 -4.00 1.64 -0.40
N ALA A 121 -2.85 1.10 0.00
CA ALA A 121 -2.34 -0.21 -0.35
C ALA A 121 -2.06 -1.03 0.91
N ALA A 122 -1.76 -2.30 0.75
CA ALA A 122 -1.15 -3.13 1.77
C ALA A 122 0.29 -2.69 2.03
N MET A 123 0.84 -3.05 3.18
CA MET A 123 2.17 -2.62 3.60
C MET A 123 3.22 -3.73 3.54
N TRP A 124 2.81 -5.01 3.35
CA TRP A 124 3.78 -6.11 3.28
C TRP A 124 4.79 -5.97 2.11
N PRO A 125 4.44 -5.40 0.91
CA PRO A 125 5.36 -5.40 -0.21
C PRO A 125 6.67 -4.63 0.07
N GLU A 126 6.57 -3.52 0.82
CA GLU A 126 7.75 -2.74 1.18
C GLU A 126 8.63 -3.40 2.24
N THR A 127 8.03 -4.05 3.22
CA THR A 127 8.79 -4.74 4.28
C THR A 127 9.37 -6.07 3.80
N GLU A 128 8.60 -6.83 2.99
CA GLU A 128 9.05 -8.07 2.37
C GLU A 128 10.28 -7.85 1.49
N LYS A 129 10.24 -6.84 0.62
CA LYS A 129 11.36 -6.49 -0.26
C LYS A 129 12.64 -6.16 0.51
N LEU A 130 12.53 -5.44 1.63
CA LEU A 130 13.68 -5.16 2.48
C LEU A 130 14.21 -6.42 3.18
N ALA A 131 13.31 -7.34 3.55
CA ALA A 131 13.71 -8.60 4.18
C ALA A 131 14.33 -9.59 3.17
N GLU A 132 13.93 -9.57 1.92
CA GLU A 132 14.61 -10.28 0.83
C GLU A 132 16.03 -9.78 0.64
N ASP A 133 16.28 -8.48 0.86
CA ASP A 133 17.61 -7.84 0.86
C ASP A 133 18.43 -8.08 2.15
N GLY A 134 17.92 -8.92 3.08
CA GLY A 134 18.59 -9.30 4.32
C GLY A 134 18.41 -8.30 5.47
N LEU A 135 17.45 -7.39 5.39
CA LEU A 135 17.19 -6.39 6.42
C LEU A 135 15.94 -6.76 7.22
N VAL A 136 15.97 -6.53 8.54
CA VAL A 136 14.73 -6.50 9.33
C VAL A 136 14.01 -5.20 9.01
N ALA A 137 12.73 -5.27 8.70
CA ALA A 137 11.94 -4.11 8.29
C ALA A 137 10.70 -3.94 9.15
N PHE A 138 10.39 -2.68 9.46
CA PHE A 138 9.15 -2.27 10.11
C PHE A 138 8.57 -1.07 9.37
N ALA A 139 7.28 -1.11 9.08
CA ALA A 139 6.56 -0.01 8.46
C ALA A 139 5.26 0.28 9.24
N CYS A 140 4.89 1.54 9.31
CA CYS A 140 3.63 1.97 9.91
C CYS A 140 3.08 3.19 9.19
N THR A 141 1.77 3.33 9.20
CA THR A 141 1.08 4.53 8.71
C THR A 141 -0.17 4.81 9.53
N SER A 142 -0.64 6.04 9.53
CA SER A 142 -1.89 6.42 10.16
C SER A 142 -3.01 6.50 9.13
N TYR A 143 -4.23 6.27 9.59
CA TYR A 143 -5.44 6.43 8.80
C TYR A 143 -6.37 7.47 9.45
N LYS A 144 -7.32 7.99 8.67
CA LYS A 144 -8.35 8.90 9.20
C LYS A 144 -9.15 8.26 10.32
N PRO A 145 -9.74 9.04 11.25
CA PRO A 145 -10.53 8.52 12.36
C PRO A 145 -11.64 7.57 11.90
N ALA A 146 -11.61 6.33 12.37
CA ALA A 146 -12.55 5.26 12.05
C ALA A 146 -12.81 4.33 13.25
N VAL A 147 -11.99 4.40 14.31
CA VAL A 147 -12.02 3.53 15.47
C VAL A 147 -12.23 4.36 16.74
N ALA A 148 -13.24 4.03 17.53
CA ALA A 148 -13.46 4.67 18.82
C ALA A 148 -12.49 4.08 19.87
N PRO A 149 -11.91 4.90 20.77
CA PRO A 149 -11.19 4.39 21.93
C PRO A 149 -12.10 3.58 22.85
N ALA A 150 -11.51 2.75 23.70
CA ALA A 150 -12.27 2.02 24.71
C ALA A 150 -13.10 2.98 25.58
N GLY A 151 -14.40 2.69 25.71
CA GLY A 151 -15.37 3.52 26.45
C GLY A 151 -15.86 4.77 25.72
N ALA A 152 -15.38 5.05 24.51
CA ALA A 152 -15.85 6.16 23.70
C ALA A 152 -16.84 5.73 22.61
N THR A 153 -17.70 6.66 22.17
CA THR A 153 -18.67 6.44 21.09
C THR A 153 -18.29 7.12 19.78
N LYS A 154 -17.29 8.02 19.79
CA LYS A 154 -16.83 8.74 18.61
C LYS A 154 -15.49 8.21 18.13
N PRO A 155 -15.30 8.01 16.82
CA PRO A 155 -14.01 7.64 16.25
C PRO A 155 -12.93 8.69 16.55
N LEU A 156 -11.74 8.23 16.97
CA LEU A 156 -10.56 9.04 17.19
C LEU A 156 -9.34 8.48 16.44
N PHE A 157 -9.16 7.15 16.50
CA PHE A 157 -8.03 6.49 15.86
C PHE A 157 -8.40 6.01 14.45
N GLY A 158 -7.41 5.91 13.57
CA GLY A 158 -7.51 5.15 12.33
C GLY A 158 -7.33 3.65 12.58
N THR A 159 -7.42 2.86 11.52
CA THR A 159 -7.06 1.43 11.55
C THR A 159 -5.55 1.22 11.69
N ASN A 160 -4.76 2.25 11.41
CA ASN A 160 -3.33 2.40 11.68
C ASN A 160 -2.54 1.10 11.47
N PRO A 161 -2.37 0.64 10.23
CA PRO A 161 -1.71 -0.62 9.95
C PRO A 161 -0.22 -0.57 10.28
N ILE A 162 0.31 -1.73 10.62
CA ILE A 162 1.74 -1.99 10.80
C ILE A 162 2.14 -3.19 9.95
N SER A 163 3.34 -3.16 9.42
CA SER A 163 3.97 -4.31 8.77
C SER A 163 5.36 -4.53 9.33
N PHE A 164 5.73 -5.80 9.45
CA PHE A 164 7.03 -6.24 9.94
C PHE A 164 7.51 -7.40 9.10
N ALA A 165 8.79 -7.40 8.72
CA ALA A 165 9.40 -8.51 8.03
C ALA A 165 10.76 -8.88 8.62
N TRP A 166 11.02 -10.20 8.67
CA TRP A 166 12.27 -10.77 9.17
C TRP A 166 12.92 -11.65 8.09
N PRO A 167 14.16 -11.38 7.70
CA PRO A 167 14.89 -12.17 6.72
C PRO A 167 15.18 -13.58 7.25
N ARG A 168 15.11 -14.56 6.35
CA ARG A 168 15.51 -15.94 6.64
C ARG A 168 16.48 -16.44 5.57
N PRO A 169 17.74 -16.78 5.91
CA PRO A 169 18.70 -17.27 4.93
C PRO A 169 18.17 -18.48 4.14
N GLY A 170 18.15 -18.38 2.81
CA GLY A 170 17.72 -19.46 1.91
C GLY A 170 16.24 -19.81 1.95
N LYS A 171 15.39 -18.97 2.58
CA LYS A 171 13.93 -19.16 2.67
C LYS A 171 13.21 -17.82 2.46
N THR A 172 11.93 -17.88 2.12
CA THR A 172 11.07 -16.69 2.11
C THR A 172 11.05 -16.01 3.47
N PRO A 173 11.10 -14.68 3.53
CA PRO A 173 11.01 -13.93 4.79
C PRO A 173 9.76 -14.29 5.60
N VAL A 174 9.80 -14.06 6.92
CA VAL A 174 8.58 -13.97 7.71
C VAL A 174 8.03 -12.56 7.54
N VAL A 175 6.78 -12.45 7.11
CA VAL A 175 6.11 -11.17 6.87
C VAL A 175 4.82 -11.12 7.69
N TYR A 176 4.58 -10.00 8.31
CA TYR A 176 3.42 -9.71 9.12
C TYR A 176 2.87 -8.34 8.74
N ASP A 177 1.63 -8.27 8.31
CA ASP A 177 0.93 -7.03 7.94
C ASP A 177 -0.50 -7.07 8.49
N MET A 178 -0.83 -6.11 9.33
CA MET A 178 -2.15 -6.04 9.96
C MET A 178 -2.58 -4.61 10.26
N ALA A 179 -3.89 -4.41 10.32
CA ALA A 179 -4.45 -3.27 11.02
C ALA A 179 -4.19 -3.40 12.53
N THR A 180 -3.98 -2.28 13.24
CA THR A 180 -3.99 -2.28 14.72
C THR A 180 -5.42 -2.29 15.28
N ALA A 181 -6.42 -2.10 14.43
CA ALA A 181 -7.84 -2.33 14.71
C ALA A 181 -8.22 -3.80 14.45
N SER A 182 -9.43 -4.20 14.83
CA SER A 182 -9.95 -5.56 14.62
C SER A 182 -10.03 -5.98 13.14
N MET A 183 -10.11 -5.02 12.21
CA MET A 183 -10.04 -5.24 10.77
C MET A 183 -9.54 -3.99 10.04
N ALA A 184 -9.02 -4.17 8.83
CA ALA A 184 -8.65 -3.07 7.95
C ALA A 184 -9.90 -2.38 7.39
N MET A 185 -9.84 -1.05 7.22
CA MET A 185 -10.98 -0.28 6.69
C MET A 185 -11.37 -0.73 5.26
N GLY A 186 -10.43 -1.25 4.47
CA GLY A 186 -10.70 -1.79 3.14
C GLY A 186 -11.51 -3.09 3.14
N GLU A 187 -11.49 -3.84 4.22
CA GLU A 187 -12.23 -5.10 4.35
C GLU A 187 -13.71 -4.87 4.66
N VAL A 188 -14.05 -3.75 5.31
CA VAL A 188 -15.44 -3.43 5.65
C VAL A 188 -16.34 -3.42 4.40
N PRO A 189 -16.04 -2.65 3.32
CA PRO A 189 -16.85 -2.70 2.10
C PRO A 189 -16.82 -4.07 1.42
N VAL A 190 -15.68 -4.77 1.42
CA VAL A 190 -15.57 -6.13 0.84
C VAL A 190 -16.49 -7.08 1.58
N SER A 191 -16.50 -7.06 2.91
CA SER A 191 -17.40 -7.88 3.72
C SER A 191 -18.87 -7.58 3.42
N TYR A 192 -19.25 -6.33 3.25
CA TYR A 192 -20.62 -5.96 2.86
C TYR A 192 -21.01 -6.43 1.48
N THR A 193 -20.09 -6.50 0.51
CA THR A 193 -20.39 -7.01 -0.83
C THR A 193 -20.53 -8.53 -0.88
N HIS A 194 -19.94 -9.25 0.08
CA HIS A 194 -20.04 -10.70 0.21
C HIS A 194 -21.13 -11.15 1.19
N LEU A 195 -21.61 -10.28 2.06
CA LEU A 195 -22.80 -10.52 2.86
C LEU A 195 -24.05 -10.31 1.96
N THR A 196 -24.40 -11.34 1.20
CA THR A 196 -25.78 -11.44 0.70
C THR A 196 -26.67 -11.60 1.93
N LEU A 197 -27.37 -10.55 2.29
CA LEU A 197 -28.50 -10.68 3.22
C LEU A 197 -29.43 -11.74 2.62
N PRO A 198 -29.85 -12.77 3.38
CA PRO A 198 -30.87 -13.67 2.90
C PRO A 198 -32.10 -12.81 2.62
N THR A 199 -32.45 -12.66 1.36
CA THR A 199 -33.75 -12.13 0.97
C THR A 199 -34.75 -13.08 1.58
N LYS A 200 -35.50 -12.58 2.56
CA LYS A 200 -36.68 -13.29 3.04
C LYS A 200 -37.57 -13.54 1.85
N ALA A 201 -37.81 -14.84 1.59
CA ALA A 201 -38.93 -15.26 0.75
C ALA A 201 -40.23 -14.92 1.47
#